data_18f412ff8bbb50bdff0cfa2aac34e049
#
_entry.id   18f412ff8bbb50bdff0cfa2aac34e049
#
_cell.length_a   1.000
_cell.length_b   1.000
_cell.length_c   1.000
_cell.angle_alpha   90.00
_cell.angle_beta   90.00
_cell.angle_gamma   90.00
#
_symmetry.space_group_name_H-M   'P 1'
#
loop_
_entity.id
_entity.type
_entity.pdbx_description
1 polymer ?
#
loop_
_entity_poly.entity_id
_entity_poly.type
_entity_poly.pdbx_seq_one_letter_code
_entity_poly.pdbx_strand_id
1 'polypeptide(L)'
;MKIAVYAISLNESKFVQTFCESAKDADLILIADTGSTDNTVELAEEYGATVYNISIMPWRFDKARDAALALIPRDYDICISLDLDEQLTPGWRDTIESLWKEDTTRLRYMFDWSSGIRFHSEKIHARRGYFWKHPCHEYITPNPGFAEVWAETDELLITHHPDPTKSRSQYMPLLEV
;
A
#
# COMPACT_ATOMS: atom_id res chain seq x y z
N MET A 1 -9.26 3.63 16.40
CA MET A 1 -8.05 3.02 15.79
C MET A 1 -7.38 4.05 14.90
N LYS A 2 -6.04 4.03 14.81
CA LYS A 2 -5.28 4.84 13.87
C LYS A 2 -4.92 4.00 12.65
N ILE A 3 -5.32 4.47 11.46
CA ILE A 3 -5.11 3.77 10.19
C ILE A 3 -4.21 4.61 9.29
N ALA A 4 -3.14 3.99 8.78
CA ALA A 4 -2.27 4.58 7.78
C ALA A 4 -2.45 3.89 6.43
N VAL A 5 -2.59 4.68 5.37
CA VAL A 5 -2.45 4.23 3.98
C VAL A 5 -1.06 4.60 3.50
N TYR A 6 -0.30 3.66 2.96
CA TYR A 6 1.06 3.94 2.50
C TYR A 6 1.35 3.35 1.13
N ALA A 7 2.17 4.05 0.39
CA ALA A 7 2.59 3.70 -0.96
C ALA A 7 4.06 4.03 -1.21
N ILE A 8 4.64 3.42 -2.23
CA ILE A 8 5.86 3.88 -2.88
C ILE A 8 5.51 4.54 -4.20
N SER A 9 6.27 5.54 -4.66
CA SER A 9 5.99 6.24 -5.92
C SER A 9 7.23 6.46 -6.77
N LEU A 10 7.02 6.51 -8.09
CA LEU A 10 7.98 7.00 -9.08
C LEU A 10 7.23 7.48 -10.33
N ASN A 11 7.13 8.81 -10.53
CA ASN A 11 6.46 9.42 -11.69
C ASN A 11 5.01 8.92 -11.87
N GLU A 12 4.18 9.15 -10.86
CA GLU A 12 2.80 8.68 -10.78
C GLU A 12 1.79 9.84 -10.70
N SER A 13 2.17 11.05 -11.13
CA SER A 13 1.39 12.30 -10.94
C SER A 13 -0.08 12.18 -11.34
N LYS A 14 -0.40 11.41 -12.37
CA LYS A 14 -1.77 11.20 -12.86
C LYS A 14 -2.69 10.43 -11.91
N PHE A 15 -2.14 9.67 -10.97
CA PHE A 15 -2.90 8.86 -10.02
C PHE A 15 -3.04 9.50 -8.65
N VAL A 16 -2.17 10.47 -8.33
CA VAL A 16 -2.06 11.06 -6.99
C VAL A 16 -3.40 11.56 -6.47
N GLN A 17 -4.14 12.34 -7.26
CA GLN A 17 -5.41 12.90 -6.83
C GLN A 17 -6.40 11.81 -6.43
N THR A 18 -6.66 10.85 -7.31
CA THR A 18 -7.66 9.80 -7.07
C THR A 18 -7.24 8.86 -5.94
N PHE A 19 -5.94 8.59 -5.80
CA PHE A 19 -5.38 7.84 -4.70
C PHE A 19 -5.65 8.54 -3.35
N CYS A 20 -5.22 9.80 -3.22
CA CYS A 20 -5.39 10.57 -1.98
C CYS A 20 -6.87 10.79 -1.63
N GLU A 21 -7.72 11.10 -2.61
CA GLU A 21 -9.16 11.23 -2.40
C GLU A 21 -9.81 9.92 -1.91
N SER A 22 -9.38 8.78 -2.42
CA SER A 22 -9.87 7.46 -1.97
C SER A 22 -9.42 7.12 -0.54
N ALA A 23 -8.24 7.58 -0.15
CA ALA A 23 -7.62 7.32 1.15
C ALA A 23 -7.90 8.43 2.19
N LYS A 24 -8.69 9.46 1.87
CA LYS A 24 -8.89 10.67 2.71
C LYS A 24 -9.38 10.40 4.13
N ASP A 25 -10.04 9.26 4.35
CA ASP A 25 -10.54 8.86 5.67
C ASP A 25 -9.46 8.19 6.54
N ALA A 26 -8.21 8.04 6.04
CA ALA A 26 -7.07 7.58 6.82
C ALA A 26 -6.56 8.67 7.77
N ASP A 27 -5.96 8.26 8.91
CA ASP A 27 -5.30 9.18 9.83
C ASP A 27 -3.93 9.64 9.31
N LEU A 28 -3.36 8.90 8.34
CA LEU A 28 -2.14 9.22 7.64
C LEU A 28 -2.18 8.65 6.22
N ILE A 29 -1.92 9.49 5.23
CA ILE A 29 -1.53 9.06 3.89
C ILE A 29 -0.03 9.30 3.78
N LEU A 30 0.76 8.25 3.58
CA LEU A 30 2.21 8.31 3.48
C LEU A 30 2.66 7.82 2.12
N ILE A 31 3.42 8.64 1.42
CA ILE A 31 4.03 8.28 0.13
C ILE A 31 5.54 8.33 0.27
N ALA A 32 6.21 7.21 0.04
CA ALA A 32 7.66 7.11 -0.02
C ALA A 32 8.09 7.24 -1.50
N ASP A 33 8.49 8.44 -1.88
CA ASP A 33 8.91 8.75 -3.23
C ASP A 33 10.33 8.27 -3.50
N THR A 34 10.54 7.62 -4.63
CA THR A 34 11.81 6.98 -5.01
C THR A 34 12.62 7.78 -6.04
N GLY A 35 12.29 9.07 -6.20
CA GLY A 35 12.98 10.00 -7.08
C GLY A 35 12.16 10.43 -8.28
N SER A 36 10.87 10.76 -8.08
CA SER A 36 10.02 11.33 -9.13
C SER A 36 10.61 12.64 -9.68
N THR A 37 10.46 12.82 -10.98
CA THR A 37 10.89 14.01 -11.72
C THR A 37 9.72 14.78 -12.34
N ASP A 38 8.51 14.25 -12.18
CA ASP A 38 7.26 14.91 -12.52
C ASP A 38 6.63 15.57 -11.28
N ASN A 39 5.38 16.00 -11.36
CA ASN A 39 4.68 16.67 -10.27
C ASN A 39 4.09 15.70 -9.21
N THR A 40 4.59 14.47 -9.11
CA THR A 40 4.06 13.47 -8.16
C THR A 40 4.13 13.98 -6.73
N VAL A 41 5.28 14.50 -6.31
CA VAL A 41 5.52 14.95 -4.92
C VAL A 41 4.65 16.16 -4.59
N GLU A 42 4.67 17.18 -5.44
CA GLU A 42 3.92 18.42 -5.23
C GLU A 42 2.41 18.16 -5.14
N LEU A 43 1.88 17.33 -6.04
CA LEU A 43 0.47 16.94 -5.99
C LEU A 43 0.13 16.13 -4.76
N ALA A 44 0.99 15.19 -4.36
CA ALA A 44 0.76 14.38 -3.17
C ALA A 44 0.63 15.23 -1.91
N GLU A 45 1.51 16.22 -1.73
CA GLU A 45 1.46 17.18 -0.63
C GLU A 45 0.22 18.08 -0.70
N GLU A 46 -0.15 18.54 -1.90
CA GLU A 46 -1.36 19.35 -2.13
C GLU A 46 -2.64 18.58 -1.74
N TYR A 47 -2.70 17.29 -2.02
CA TYR A 47 -3.82 16.41 -1.64
C TYR A 47 -3.70 15.81 -0.23
N GLY A 48 -2.78 16.33 0.61
CA GLY A 48 -2.70 16.04 2.03
C GLY A 48 -1.90 14.80 2.40
N ALA A 49 -1.14 14.21 1.49
CA ALA A 49 -0.22 13.14 1.82
C ALA A 49 1.07 13.69 2.46
N THR A 50 1.63 12.91 3.38
CA THR A 50 3.00 13.12 3.88
C THR A 50 3.97 12.40 2.96
N VAL A 51 4.88 13.13 2.31
CA VAL A 51 5.83 12.57 1.37
C VAL A 51 7.23 12.49 1.98
N TYR A 52 7.88 11.35 1.80
CA TYR A 52 9.28 11.14 2.15
C TYR A 52 10.05 10.70 0.92
N ASN A 53 11.18 11.36 0.64
CA ASN A 53 12.11 10.91 -0.39
C ASN A 53 12.98 9.77 0.16
N ILE A 54 12.95 8.62 -0.50
CA ILE A 54 13.76 7.45 -0.15
C ILE A 54 14.66 7.04 -1.33
N SER A 55 15.78 6.40 -1.01
CA SER A 55 16.70 5.84 -2.01
C SER A 55 17.04 4.41 -1.65
N ILE A 56 16.82 3.48 -2.55
CA ILE A 56 17.07 2.05 -2.37
C ILE A 56 18.09 1.59 -3.41
N MET A 57 19.26 1.16 -2.95
CA MET A 57 20.36 0.72 -3.81
C MET A 57 20.96 -0.62 -3.33
N PRO A 58 21.00 -1.67 -4.13
CA PRO A 58 20.32 -1.80 -5.44
C PRO A 58 18.81 -1.76 -5.29
N TRP A 59 18.09 -1.42 -6.37
CA TRP A 59 16.64 -1.34 -6.33
C TRP A 59 15.99 -2.68 -5.99
N ARG A 60 15.04 -2.64 -5.05
CA ARG A 60 14.21 -3.77 -4.65
C ARG A 60 12.87 -3.25 -4.14
N PHE A 61 11.78 -3.79 -4.63
CA PHE A 61 10.43 -3.36 -4.21
C PHE A 61 10.17 -3.66 -2.73
N ASP A 62 10.54 -4.85 -2.24
CA ASP A 62 10.37 -5.21 -0.83
C ASP A 62 11.09 -4.22 0.12
N LYS A 63 12.30 -3.78 -0.25
CA LYS A 63 13.05 -2.82 0.58
C LYS A 63 12.45 -1.42 0.55
N ALA A 64 11.91 -1.00 -0.60
CA ALA A 64 11.20 0.27 -0.70
C ALA A 64 9.91 0.26 0.15
N ARG A 65 9.12 -0.83 0.10
CA ARG A 65 7.93 -0.97 0.94
C ARG A 65 8.25 -1.12 2.43
N ASP A 66 9.33 -1.83 2.80
CA ASP A 66 9.82 -1.89 4.18
C ASP A 66 10.22 -0.50 4.70
N ALA A 67 10.89 0.30 3.85
CA ALA A 67 11.25 1.68 4.20
C ALA A 67 9.99 2.54 4.40
N ALA A 68 9.02 2.46 3.50
CA ALA A 68 7.74 3.17 3.63
C ALA A 68 6.99 2.75 4.91
N LEU A 69 6.89 1.46 5.18
CA LEU A 69 6.29 0.93 6.41
C LEU A 69 7.03 1.44 7.66
N ALA A 70 8.35 1.49 7.65
CA ALA A 70 9.15 1.96 8.79
C ALA A 70 8.92 3.43 9.13
N LEU A 71 8.53 4.27 8.15
CA LEU A 71 8.25 5.70 8.33
C LEU A 71 6.89 5.95 9.01
N ILE A 72 5.97 4.99 9.02
CA ILE A 72 4.70 5.12 9.74
C ILE A 72 4.98 5.14 11.25
N PRO A 73 4.42 6.08 12.02
CA PRO A 73 4.60 6.13 13.48
C PRO A 73 4.15 4.82 14.16
N ARG A 74 4.80 4.50 15.29
CA ARG A 74 4.58 3.21 15.98
C ARG A 74 3.26 3.10 16.72
N ASP A 75 2.55 4.20 16.89
CA ASP A 75 1.25 4.32 17.54
C ASP A 75 0.06 4.15 16.57
N TYR A 76 0.33 3.79 15.33
CA TYR A 76 -0.68 3.36 14.36
C TYR A 76 -1.02 1.88 14.59
N ASP A 77 -2.29 1.55 14.41
CA ASP A 77 -2.80 0.20 14.61
C ASP A 77 -2.77 -0.61 13.32
N ILE A 78 -3.26 -0.01 12.24
CA ILE A 78 -3.49 -0.66 10.95
C ILE A 78 -2.73 0.07 9.85
N CYS A 79 -2.13 -0.70 8.96
CA CYS A 79 -1.45 -0.22 7.75
C CYS A 79 -2.09 -0.84 6.51
N ILE A 80 -2.40 -0.02 5.53
CA ILE A 80 -2.94 -0.41 4.22
C ILE A 80 -1.88 -0.07 3.18
N SER A 81 -1.29 -1.07 2.54
CA SER A 81 -0.36 -0.85 1.43
C SER A 81 -1.10 -0.83 0.12
N LEU A 82 -0.93 0.24 -0.64
CA LEU A 82 -1.51 0.39 -1.97
C LEU A 82 -0.43 0.86 -2.96
N ASP A 83 -0.66 0.58 -4.23
CA ASP A 83 0.00 1.29 -5.32
C ASP A 83 -0.82 2.54 -5.69
N LEU A 84 -0.22 3.58 -6.29
CA LEU A 84 -0.95 4.82 -6.56
C LEU A 84 -2.09 4.64 -7.57
N ASP A 85 -2.04 3.59 -8.37
CA ASP A 85 -3.11 3.19 -9.30
C ASP A 85 -4.17 2.27 -8.66
N GLU A 86 -4.11 2.08 -7.33
CA GLU A 86 -5.13 1.36 -6.55
C GLU A 86 -5.99 2.36 -5.73
N GLN A 87 -7.28 2.09 -5.61
CA GLN A 87 -8.23 2.97 -4.92
C GLN A 87 -9.09 2.19 -3.95
N LEU A 88 -9.27 2.75 -2.77
CA LEU A 88 -10.23 2.29 -1.76
C LEU A 88 -11.65 2.73 -2.16
N THR A 89 -12.61 1.83 -2.04
CA THR A 89 -14.03 2.17 -2.28
C THR A 89 -14.64 2.88 -1.06
N PRO A 90 -15.62 3.77 -1.23
CA PRO A 90 -16.26 4.49 -0.12
C PRO A 90 -16.76 3.54 0.99
N GLY A 91 -16.62 3.97 2.25
CA GLY A 91 -17.00 3.17 3.43
C GLY A 91 -15.95 2.16 3.89
N TRP A 92 -14.79 2.14 3.25
CA TRP A 92 -13.70 1.21 3.58
C TRP A 92 -13.28 1.28 5.05
N ARG A 93 -13.25 2.49 5.63
CA ARG A 93 -12.84 2.68 7.02
C ARG A 93 -13.82 2.01 7.99
N ASP A 94 -15.10 2.27 7.84
CA ASP A 94 -16.14 1.69 8.69
C ASP A 94 -16.13 0.16 8.61
N THR A 95 -15.95 -0.38 7.39
CA THR A 95 -15.81 -1.84 7.18
C THR A 95 -14.61 -2.40 7.94
N ILE A 96 -13.44 -1.79 7.82
CA ILE A 96 -12.23 -2.24 8.53
C ILE A 96 -12.46 -2.16 10.04
N GLU A 97 -12.94 -1.03 10.56
CA GLU A 97 -13.15 -0.83 12.00
C GLU A 97 -14.17 -1.80 12.60
N SER A 98 -15.19 -2.21 11.84
CA SER A 98 -16.17 -3.19 12.26
C SER A 98 -15.61 -4.61 12.42
N LEU A 99 -14.61 -4.96 11.61
CA LEU A 99 -14.02 -6.30 11.52
C LEU A 99 -12.76 -6.46 12.36
N TRP A 100 -12.02 -5.38 12.56
CA TRP A 100 -10.75 -5.41 13.27
C TRP A 100 -10.96 -5.53 14.78
N LYS A 101 -10.60 -6.68 15.35
CA LYS A 101 -10.65 -6.94 16.79
C LYS A 101 -9.28 -6.64 17.42
N GLU A 102 -9.22 -6.67 18.76
CA GLU A 102 -8.00 -6.36 19.52
C GLU A 102 -6.79 -7.23 19.13
N ASP A 103 -7.05 -8.49 18.79
CA ASP A 103 -6.04 -9.47 18.39
C ASP A 103 -5.88 -9.62 16.89
N THR A 104 -6.69 -8.96 16.07
CA THR A 104 -6.59 -9.02 14.60
C THR A 104 -5.26 -8.43 14.14
N THR A 105 -4.57 -9.13 13.26
CA THR A 105 -3.29 -8.70 12.72
C THR A 105 -3.28 -8.55 11.21
N ARG A 106 -4.23 -9.17 10.50
CA ARG A 106 -4.31 -9.12 9.05
C ARG A 106 -5.75 -9.19 8.57
N LEU A 107 -6.04 -8.48 7.47
CA LEU A 107 -7.36 -8.50 6.83
C LEU A 107 -7.24 -8.93 5.38
N ARG A 108 -8.01 -9.95 5.01
CA ARG A 108 -8.21 -10.39 3.63
C ARG A 108 -9.46 -9.70 3.07
N TYR A 109 -9.32 -9.13 1.88
CA TYR A 109 -10.35 -8.31 1.23
C TYR A 109 -10.43 -8.60 -0.27
N MET A 110 -11.50 -8.14 -0.91
CA MET A 110 -11.69 -8.30 -2.36
C MET A 110 -10.88 -7.26 -3.14
N PHE A 111 -10.12 -7.71 -4.12
CA PHE A 111 -9.35 -6.89 -5.04
C PHE A 111 -9.86 -7.05 -6.47
N ASP A 112 -10.19 -5.94 -7.13
CA ASP A 112 -10.59 -5.90 -8.54
C ASP A 112 -9.39 -5.47 -9.39
N TRP A 113 -8.75 -6.46 -10.03
CA TRP A 113 -7.57 -6.23 -10.86
C TRP A 113 -7.85 -5.42 -12.12
N SER A 114 -9.09 -5.21 -12.49
CA SER A 114 -9.64 -4.68 -13.74
C SER A 114 -10.24 -5.77 -14.64
N SER A 115 -11.05 -5.34 -15.62
CA SER A 115 -11.65 -6.25 -16.59
C SER A 115 -12.44 -7.42 -15.98
N GLY A 116 -12.96 -7.25 -14.76
CA GLY A 116 -13.79 -8.24 -14.06
C GLY A 116 -13.01 -9.37 -13.40
N ILE A 117 -11.70 -9.29 -13.33
CA ILE A 117 -10.88 -10.25 -12.59
C ILE A 117 -10.82 -9.82 -11.13
N ARG A 118 -11.45 -10.62 -10.25
CA ARG A 118 -11.47 -10.38 -8.80
C ARG A 118 -10.86 -11.54 -8.05
N PHE A 119 -10.11 -11.22 -7.00
CA PHE A 119 -9.52 -12.19 -6.09
C PHE A 119 -9.29 -11.57 -4.72
N HIS A 120 -9.05 -12.39 -3.72
CA HIS A 120 -8.68 -11.90 -2.40
C HIS A 120 -7.23 -11.42 -2.37
N SER A 121 -7.02 -10.27 -1.74
CA SER A 121 -5.71 -9.70 -1.45
C SER A 121 -5.55 -9.44 0.04
N GLU A 122 -4.32 -9.20 0.50
CA GLU A 122 -3.96 -9.30 1.92
C GLU A 122 -3.00 -8.19 2.36
N LYS A 123 -3.03 -7.02 1.68
CA LYS A 123 -2.12 -5.90 1.95
C LYS A 123 -2.58 -4.97 3.10
N ILE A 124 -3.56 -5.42 3.91
CA ILE A 124 -4.02 -4.72 5.13
C ILE A 124 -3.55 -5.51 6.34
N HIS A 125 -2.75 -4.88 7.19
CA HIS A 125 -2.06 -5.57 8.29
C HIS A 125 -1.82 -4.66 9.49
N ALA A 126 -1.54 -5.27 10.65
CA ALA A 126 -1.11 -4.53 11.84
C ALA A 126 0.22 -3.79 11.58
N ARG A 127 0.39 -2.63 12.23
CA ARG A 127 1.60 -1.81 12.10
C ARG A 127 2.88 -2.56 12.48
N ARG A 128 2.78 -3.57 13.33
CA ARG A 128 3.93 -4.35 13.84
C ARG A 128 3.80 -5.82 13.43
N GLY A 129 4.95 -6.48 13.40
CA GLY A 129 4.99 -7.92 13.18
C GLY A 129 5.13 -8.34 11.72
N TYR A 130 5.28 -7.40 10.79
CA TYR A 130 5.31 -7.65 9.35
C TYR A 130 6.51 -7.03 8.67
N PHE A 131 6.90 -7.62 7.53
CA PHE A 131 7.88 -7.10 6.57
C PHE A 131 7.56 -7.56 5.16
N TRP A 132 8.10 -6.88 4.17
CA TRP A 132 7.95 -7.24 2.76
C TRP A 132 9.06 -8.18 2.30
N LYS A 133 8.73 -9.10 1.42
CA LYS A 133 9.65 -10.14 0.95
C LYS A 133 9.60 -10.24 -0.57
N HIS A 134 10.77 -10.47 -1.18
CA HIS A 134 11.10 -10.57 -2.60
C HIS A 134 11.30 -9.24 -3.33
N PRO A 135 12.36 -9.19 -4.17
CA PRO A 135 12.73 -7.98 -4.90
C PRO A 135 11.71 -7.56 -5.95
N CYS A 136 10.92 -8.53 -6.45
CA CYS A 136 9.82 -8.36 -7.41
C CYS A 136 8.71 -9.34 -7.05
N HIS A 137 7.44 -9.01 -7.35
CA HIS A 137 6.27 -9.76 -6.88
C HIS A 137 6.25 -9.90 -5.35
N GLU A 138 6.57 -8.80 -4.70
CA GLU A 138 6.69 -8.72 -3.26
C GLU A 138 5.34 -8.92 -2.57
N TYR A 139 5.38 -9.57 -1.42
CA TYR A 139 4.24 -9.75 -0.55
C TYR A 139 4.60 -9.47 0.90
N ILE A 140 3.61 -9.06 1.67
CA ILE A 140 3.75 -8.84 3.11
C ILE A 140 3.76 -10.19 3.83
N THR A 141 4.68 -10.39 4.77
CA THR A 141 4.83 -11.64 5.53
C THR A 141 5.10 -11.35 7.00
N PRO A 142 4.64 -12.21 7.92
CA PRO A 142 4.91 -12.02 9.35
C PRO A 142 6.39 -12.27 9.68
N ASN A 143 6.86 -11.57 10.70
CA ASN A 143 8.15 -11.85 11.31
C ASN A 143 8.20 -13.28 11.87
N PRO A 144 9.36 -13.95 11.87
CA PRO A 144 9.48 -15.28 12.47
C PRO A 144 8.94 -15.31 13.91
N GLY A 145 8.00 -16.24 14.17
CA GLY A 145 7.37 -16.40 15.48
C GLY A 145 6.20 -15.42 15.77
N PHE A 146 5.88 -14.51 14.86
CA PHE A 146 4.70 -13.66 15.01
C PHE A 146 3.44 -14.45 14.64
N ALA A 147 2.48 -14.54 15.58
CA ALA A 147 1.21 -15.22 15.35
C ALA A 147 0.26 -14.29 14.60
N GLU A 148 -0.30 -14.77 13.48
CA GLU A 148 -1.31 -14.02 12.72
C GLU A 148 -2.71 -14.38 13.17
N VAL A 149 -3.56 -13.37 13.31
CA VAL A 149 -5.02 -13.50 13.48
C VAL A 149 -5.68 -12.78 12.33
N TRP A 150 -6.41 -13.54 11.54
CA TRP A 150 -7.00 -13.06 10.28
C TRP A 150 -8.47 -12.67 10.46
N ALA A 151 -8.82 -11.54 9.85
CA ALA A 151 -10.20 -11.21 9.48
C ALA A 151 -10.36 -11.32 7.96
N GLU A 152 -11.58 -11.54 7.49
CA GLU A 152 -11.88 -11.68 6.06
C GLU A 152 -13.21 -11.03 5.72
N THR A 153 -13.30 -10.41 4.53
CA THR A 153 -14.55 -9.80 4.04
C THR A 153 -14.56 -9.68 2.52
N ASP A 154 -15.74 -9.86 1.94
CA ASP A 154 -16.03 -9.54 0.54
C ASP A 154 -16.63 -8.13 0.35
N GLU A 155 -16.93 -7.43 1.46
CA GLU A 155 -17.56 -6.10 1.41
C GLU A 155 -16.54 -4.97 1.17
N LEU A 156 -15.27 -5.19 1.54
CA LEU A 156 -14.20 -4.24 1.24
C LEU A 156 -13.63 -4.52 -0.13
N LEU A 157 -13.75 -3.56 -1.02
CA LEU A 157 -13.22 -3.64 -2.37
C LEU A 157 -12.13 -2.59 -2.59
N ILE A 158 -10.99 -3.03 -3.11
CA ILE A 158 -9.94 -2.16 -3.64
C ILE A 158 -9.89 -2.37 -5.14
N THR A 159 -9.93 -1.27 -5.91
CA THR A 159 -9.94 -1.30 -7.38
C THR A 159 -8.59 -0.88 -7.94
N HIS A 160 -8.15 -1.56 -8.99
CA HIS A 160 -6.89 -1.26 -9.69
C HIS A 160 -7.18 -0.60 -11.04
N HIS A 161 -6.47 0.49 -11.31
CA HIS A 161 -6.59 1.33 -12.50
C HIS A 161 -5.26 1.37 -13.25
N PRO A 162 -4.87 0.26 -13.94
CA PRO A 162 -3.52 0.11 -14.48
C PRO A 162 -3.21 1.14 -15.56
N ASP A 163 -1.97 1.59 -15.58
CA ASP A 163 -1.42 2.39 -16.65
C ASP A 163 -0.99 1.50 -17.84
N PRO A 164 -1.71 1.52 -18.97
CA PRO A 164 -1.35 0.72 -20.12
C PRO A 164 -0.06 1.21 -20.81
N THR A 165 0.40 2.42 -20.49
CA THR A 165 1.60 3.02 -21.10
C THR A 165 2.88 2.75 -20.31
N LYS A 166 2.75 2.23 -19.08
CA LYS A 166 3.90 1.99 -18.18
C LYS A 166 4.72 0.78 -18.66
N SER A 167 5.99 1.01 -18.94
CA SER A 167 6.91 -0.07 -19.28
C SER A 167 7.17 -0.96 -18.06
N ARG A 168 7.10 -2.28 -18.27
CA ARG A 168 7.45 -3.29 -17.25
C ARG A 168 8.87 -3.82 -17.41
N SER A 169 9.69 -3.24 -18.30
CA SER A 169 11.07 -3.70 -18.55
C SER A 169 11.98 -3.64 -17.32
N GLN A 170 11.68 -2.75 -16.37
CA GLN A 170 12.41 -2.62 -15.11
C GLN A 170 12.34 -3.87 -14.21
N TYR A 171 11.38 -4.78 -14.45
CA TYR A 171 11.26 -6.02 -13.66
C TYR A 171 12.25 -7.11 -14.09
N MET A 172 12.69 -7.08 -15.36
CA MET A 172 13.55 -8.15 -15.91
C MET A 172 14.83 -8.39 -15.08
N PRO A 173 15.61 -7.37 -14.69
CA PRO A 173 16.81 -7.58 -13.87
C PRO A 173 16.52 -8.13 -12.46
N LEU A 174 15.29 -7.94 -11.96
CA LEU A 174 14.89 -8.38 -10.62
C LEU A 174 14.41 -9.84 -10.58
N LEU A 175 14.10 -10.41 -11.75
CA LEU A 175 13.67 -11.80 -11.88
C LEU A 175 14.86 -12.79 -11.96
N GLU A 176 16.07 -12.28 -12.17
CA GLU A 176 17.30 -13.06 -12.31
C GLU A 176 18.09 -13.24 -11.00
N VAL A 177 17.52 -12.79 -9.86
CA VAL A 177 18.18 -12.80 -8.53
C VAL A 177 17.69 -13.94 -7.66
#